data_b2aa4c1a0dec1bd025f38a3b65b059d1
#
_entry.id   b2aa4c1a0dec1bd025f38a3b65b059d1
#
_cell.length_a   1.000
_cell.length_b   1.000
_cell.length_c   1.000
_cell.angle_alpha   90.00
_cell.angle_beta   90.00
_cell.angle_gamma   90.00
#
_symmetry.space_group_name_H-M   'P 1'
#
loop_
_entity.id
_entity.type
_entity.pdbx_description
1 polymer ?
#
loop_
_entity_poly.entity_id
_entity_poly.type
_entity_poly.pdbx_seq_one_letter_code
_entity_poly.pdbx_strand_id
1 'polypeptide(L)'
;MDYIVFDLEWNQCPQGKAKENPRLPFEIIEIGAIKLNENREETGRFHEVIRPLVYRRLHFRTKEVIPMSQEELMGARTFSPVVRDFLHWCGEDCKFVTWGSLDLNELQRNMDYYRINNPLPYPLFFYDLQKMFSLLYDDGKSRWSLEDAVKYLGIPQSLPFHRAMDDTFYTAAVMQKMDLPAVCGYESIDYHRLPQTKQEEIFRDFNTYTKYVSRPFASKEEAMSDKTVLSLRCCCSLPVLKRIRWFSAGTGTYLALIQCPRHGYI
;
A
#
# COMPACT_ATOMS: atom_id res chain seq x y z
N MET A 1 -19.13 6.54 0.93
CA MET A 1 -17.66 6.38 0.80
C MET A 1 -17.39 5.34 -0.27
N ASP A 2 -16.62 5.69 -1.29
CA ASP A 2 -16.26 4.76 -2.36
C ASP A 2 -14.97 4.00 -2.05
N TYR A 3 -14.81 2.81 -2.63
CA TYR A 3 -13.53 2.09 -2.64
C TYR A 3 -12.84 2.30 -3.98
N ILE A 4 -11.58 2.71 -3.93
CA ILE A 4 -10.71 2.81 -5.10
C ILE A 4 -9.76 1.60 -5.08
N VAL A 5 -10.17 0.55 -5.77
CA VAL A 5 -9.30 -0.61 -6.02
C VAL A 5 -8.36 -0.23 -7.14
N PHE A 6 -7.06 -0.33 -6.94
CA PHE A 6 -6.10 0.03 -7.99
C PHE A 6 -4.82 -0.79 -7.91
N ASP A 7 -4.16 -0.89 -9.04
CA ASP A 7 -2.88 -1.53 -9.25
C ASP A 7 -2.01 -0.68 -10.16
N LEU A 8 -0.70 -0.80 -10.02
CA LEU A 8 0.30 -0.06 -10.77
C LEU A 8 1.30 -1.01 -11.41
N GLU A 9 1.64 -0.73 -12.67
CA GLU A 9 2.83 -1.31 -13.27
C GLU A 9 3.96 -0.29 -13.36
N TRP A 10 5.19 -0.74 -13.17
CA TRP A 10 6.35 0.13 -13.18
C TRP A 10 7.54 -0.45 -13.93
N ASN A 11 8.33 0.47 -14.45
CA ASN A 11 9.62 0.15 -15.06
C ASN A 11 10.77 0.42 -14.07
N GLN A 12 11.85 -0.32 -14.24
CA GLN A 12 13.09 -0.21 -13.48
C GLN A 12 14.21 0.37 -14.35
N CYS A 13 15.35 0.74 -13.70
CA CYS A 13 16.51 1.20 -14.43
C CYS A 13 17.06 0.13 -15.40
N PRO A 14 17.00 0.33 -16.72
CA PRO A 14 17.43 -0.67 -17.69
C PRO A 14 18.95 -0.95 -17.65
N GLN A 15 19.74 -0.07 -17.05
CA GLN A 15 21.19 -0.24 -16.87
C GLN A 15 21.54 -0.93 -15.56
N GLY A 16 20.54 -1.37 -14.79
CA GLY A 16 20.70 -2.05 -13.53
C GLY A 16 20.84 -1.15 -12.31
N LYS A 17 20.83 -1.75 -11.12
CA LYS A 17 20.74 -1.08 -9.82
C LYS A 17 21.83 -0.04 -9.56
N ALA A 18 23.02 -0.23 -10.10
CA ALA A 18 24.15 0.71 -9.92
C ALA A 18 23.91 2.08 -10.59
N LYS A 19 23.01 2.15 -11.57
CA LYS A 19 22.64 3.38 -12.28
C LYS A 19 21.20 3.82 -11.98
N GLU A 20 20.55 3.16 -11.04
CA GLU A 20 19.21 3.47 -10.58
C GLU A 20 19.20 4.87 -9.91
N ASN A 21 18.14 5.62 -10.20
CA ASN A 21 17.89 6.86 -9.47
C ASN A 21 17.33 6.51 -8.07
N PRO A 22 18.04 6.82 -6.97
CA PRO A 22 17.61 6.41 -5.62
C PRO A 22 16.28 7.06 -5.18
N ARG A 23 15.88 8.18 -5.83
CA ARG A 23 14.60 8.85 -5.57
C ARG A 23 13.46 8.27 -6.41
N LEU A 24 13.75 7.49 -7.44
CA LEU A 24 12.78 6.87 -8.35
C LEU A 24 13.27 5.48 -8.75
N PRO A 25 13.31 4.49 -7.85
CA PRO A 25 13.72 3.13 -8.20
C PRO A 25 12.74 2.48 -9.18
N PHE A 26 11.47 2.83 -9.08
CA PHE A 26 10.37 2.37 -9.91
C PHE A 26 9.65 3.55 -10.54
N GLU A 27 9.63 3.64 -11.87
CA GLU A 27 8.88 4.64 -12.61
C GLU A 27 7.57 4.05 -13.12
N ILE A 28 6.44 4.60 -12.70
CA ILE A 28 5.12 4.09 -13.05
C ILE A 28 4.87 4.23 -14.56
N ILE A 29 4.41 3.14 -15.17
CA ILE A 29 4.11 3.04 -16.62
C ILE A 29 2.65 2.68 -16.91
N GLU A 30 1.88 2.26 -15.93
CA GLU A 30 0.45 2.00 -16.07
C GLU A 30 -0.27 2.21 -14.73
N ILE A 31 -1.48 2.73 -14.80
CA ILE A 31 -2.43 2.81 -13.68
C ILE A 31 -3.72 2.15 -14.13
N GLY A 32 -4.16 1.14 -13.39
CA GLY A 32 -5.48 0.54 -13.51
C GLY A 32 -6.27 0.77 -12.22
N ALA A 33 -7.52 1.21 -12.30
CA ALA A 33 -8.36 1.38 -11.13
C ALA A 33 -9.84 1.13 -11.41
N ILE A 34 -10.53 0.56 -10.41
CA ILE A 34 -11.97 0.35 -10.38
C ILE A 34 -12.53 1.05 -9.14
N LYS A 35 -13.57 1.85 -9.35
CA LYS A 35 -14.34 2.47 -8.28
C LYS A 35 -15.51 1.56 -7.93
N LEU A 36 -15.61 1.21 -6.65
CA LEU A 36 -16.73 0.44 -6.12
C LEU A 36 -17.49 1.32 -5.10
N ASN A 37 -18.80 1.29 -5.12
CA ASN A 37 -19.62 1.92 -4.10
C ASN A 37 -19.56 1.14 -2.76
N GLU A 38 -20.28 1.59 -1.75
CA GLU A 38 -20.37 0.95 -0.43
C GLU A 38 -20.92 -0.48 -0.47
N ASN A 39 -21.72 -0.83 -1.48
CA ASN A 39 -22.19 -2.18 -1.73
C ASN A 39 -21.19 -3.03 -2.51
N ARG A 40 -20.05 -2.48 -2.84
CA ARG A 40 -18.99 -3.08 -3.68
C ARG A 40 -19.44 -3.33 -5.13
N GLU A 41 -20.37 -2.52 -5.62
CA GLU A 41 -20.78 -2.51 -7.03
C GLU A 41 -19.89 -1.53 -7.79
N GLU A 42 -19.48 -1.92 -9.00
CA GLU A 42 -18.62 -1.09 -9.84
C GLU A 42 -19.39 0.14 -10.34
N THR A 43 -18.79 1.32 -10.14
CA THR A 43 -19.35 2.62 -10.56
C THR A 43 -18.47 3.37 -11.55
N GLY A 44 -17.24 2.90 -11.77
CA GLY A 44 -16.36 3.52 -12.77
C GLY A 44 -15.02 2.82 -12.88
N ARG A 45 -14.32 3.12 -13.97
CA ARG A 45 -12.97 2.63 -14.26
C ARG A 45 -12.06 3.79 -14.66
N PHE A 46 -10.79 3.64 -14.30
CA PHE A 46 -9.71 4.50 -14.75
C PHE A 46 -8.57 3.61 -15.25
N HIS A 47 -8.11 3.85 -16.46
CA HIS A 47 -7.00 3.12 -17.04
C HIS A 47 -6.17 4.03 -17.93
N GLU A 48 -4.87 4.12 -17.64
CA GLU A 48 -3.93 4.91 -18.43
C GLU A 48 -2.56 4.24 -18.49
N VAL A 49 -2.04 4.09 -19.69
CA VAL A 49 -0.63 3.80 -19.93
C VAL A 49 0.16 5.10 -19.81
N ILE A 50 1.36 5.04 -19.23
CA ILE A 50 2.15 6.23 -18.90
C ILE A 50 3.51 6.13 -19.56
N ARG A 51 3.86 7.18 -20.31
CA ARG A 51 5.18 7.32 -20.91
C ARG A 51 6.23 7.64 -19.87
N PRO A 52 7.23 6.76 -19.65
CA PRO A 52 8.32 7.03 -18.73
C PRO A 52 9.25 8.12 -19.29
N LEU A 53 9.70 9.01 -18.41
CA LEU A 53 10.60 10.10 -18.77
C LEU A 53 12.05 9.81 -18.35
N VAL A 54 12.24 9.03 -17.29
CA VAL A 54 13.54 8.66 -16.72
C VAL A 54 14.03 7.34 -17.33
N TYR A 55 13.26 6.28 -17.19
CA TYR A 55 13.59 4.95 -17.71
C TYR A 55 12.87 4.69 -19.02
N ARG A 56 13.24 5.42 -20.08
CA ARG A 56 12.56 5.42 -21.37
C ARG A 56 12.56 4.07 -22.11
N ARG A 57 13.48 3.18 -21.77
CA ARG A 57 13.53 1.81 -22.30
C ARG A 57 13.04 0.86 -21.22
N LEU A 58 12.22 -0.09 -21.58
CA LEU A 58 11.79 -1.14 -20.67
C LEU A 58 12.98 -1.97 -20.20
N HIS A 59 13.05 -2.17 -18.90
CA HIS A 59 13.96 -3.11 -18.27
C HIS A 59 13.64 -4.54 -18.76
N PHE A 60 14.62 -5.41 -18.88
CA PHE A 60 14.41 -6.75 -19.41
C PHE A 60 13.37 -7.56 -18.62
N ARG A 61 13.40 -7.50 -17.29
CA ARG A 61 12.40 -8.15 -16.43
C ARG A 61 10.99 -7.59 -16.63
N THR A 62 10.87 -6.28 -16.79
CA THR A 62 9.58 -5.64 -17.08
C THR A 62 9.00 -6.16 -18.38
N LYS A 63 9.84 -6.32 -19.42
CA LYS A 63 9.42 -6.90 -20.71
C LYS A 63 9.02 -8.38 -20.64
N GLU A 64 9.63 -9.14 -19.72
CA GLU A 64 9.31 -10.56 -19.52
C GLU A 64 7.96 -10.74 -18.84
N VAL A 65 7.60 -9.81 -17.95
CA VAL A 65 6.42 -9.93 -17.08
C VAL A 65 5.23 -9.15 -17.63
N ILE A 66 5.44 -7.91 -18.08
CA ILE A 66 4.37 -7.01 -18.53
C ILE A 66 4.23 -7.08 -20.05
N PRO A 67 3.09 -7.52 -20.58
CA PRO A 67 2.84 -7.60 -22.03
C PRO A 67 2.54 -6.20 -22.61
N MET A 68 3.54 -5.32 -22.63
CA MET A 68 3.45 -3.93 -23.08
C MET A 68 4.56 -3.61 -24.08
N SER A 69 4.21 -2.98 -25.20
CA SER A 69 5.18 -2.60 -26.22
C SER A 69 5.85 -1.27 -25.93
N GLN A 70 7.05 -1.08 -26.48
CA GLN A 70 7.77 0.20 -26.37
C GLN A 70 7.03 1.33 -27.11
N GLU A 71 6.35 1.01 -28.20
CA GLU A 71 5.55 1.94 -29.01
C GLU A 71 4.34 2.45 -28.22
N GLU A 72 3.63 1.53 -27.54
CA GLU A 72 2.50 1.86 -26.66
C GLU A 72 2.91 2.88 -25.60
N LEU A 73 4.05 2.64 -24.92
CA LEU A 73 4.58 3.57 -23.92
C LEU A 73 4.97 4.93 -24.50
N MET A 74 5.62 4.94 -25.65
CA MET A 74 6.10 6.21 -26.24
C MET A 74 4.97 7.10 -26.77
N GLY A 75 3.84 6.50 -27.15
CA GLY A 75 2.62 7.21 -27.57
C GLY A 75 1.77 7.75 -26.41
N ALA A 76 2.02 7.27 -25.18
CA ALA A 76 1.21 7.58 -24.02
C ALA A 76 1.47 8.98 -23.42
N ARG A 77 0.57 9.41 -22.56
CA ARG A 77 0.70 10.64 -21.74
C ARG A 77 1.78 10.44 -20.68
N THR A 78 2.35 11.53 -20.17
CA THR A 78 3.32 11.47 -19.07
C THR A 78 2.63 11.36 -17.71
N PHE A 79 3.39 10.97 -16.67
CA PHE A 79 2.87 10.72 -15.32
C PHE A 79 2.09 11.91 -14.73
N SER A 80 2.63 13.14 -14.85
CA SER A 80 2.05 14.30 -14.15
C SER A 80 0.60 14.65 -14.52
N PRO A 81 0.19 14.70 -15.80
CA PRO A 81 -1.22 14.91 -16.11
C PRO A 81 -2.07 13.69 -15.74
N VAL A 82 -1.58 12.47 -15.96
CA VAL A 82 -2.34 11.24 -15.68
C VAL A 82 -2.65 11.11 -14.20
N VAL A 83 -1.67 11.32 -13.32
CA VAL A 83 -1.91 11.19 -11.87
C VAL A 83 -2.85 12.27 -11.33
N ARG A 84 -2.85 13.49 -11.90
CA ARG A 84 -3.83 14.52 -11.50
C ARG A 84 -5.25 14.11 -11.89
N ASP A 85 -5.44 13.58 -13.09
CA ASP A 85 -6.73 13.07 -13.54
C ASP A 85 -7.17 11.88 -12.69
N PHE A 86 -6.26 10.97 -12.34
CA PHE A 86 -6.52 9.84 -11.46
C PHE A 86 -6.98 10.30 -10.07
N LEU A 87 -6.24 11.21 -9.43
CA LEU A 87 -6.59 11.73 -8.10
C LEU A 87 -7.93 12.49 -8.11
N HIS A 88 -8.19 13.25 -9.17
CA HIS A 88 -9.50 13.91 -9.36
C HIS A 88 -10.61 12.88 -9.54
N TRP A 89 -10.39 11.83 -10.32
CA TRP A 89 -11.36 10.76 -10.53
C TRP A 89 -11.61 9.96 -9.23
N CYS A 90 -10.62 9.77 -8.37
CA CYS A 90 -10.81 9.13 -7.05
C CYS A 90 -11.84 9.87 -6.20
N GLY A 91 -11.82 11.21 -6.20
CA GLY A 91 -12.63 12.04 -5.31
C GLY A 91 -12.04 12.11 -3.89
N GLU A 92 -12.72 12.85 -3.01
CA GLU A 92 -12.22 13.11 -1.65
C GLU A 92 -12.68 12.07 -0.62
N ASP A 93 -13.90 11.52 -0.78
CA ASP A 93 -14.46 10.52 0.15
C ASP A 93 -14.28 9.09 -0.38
N CYS A 94 -13.03 8.60 -0.32
CA CYS A 94 -12.72 7.28 -0.81
C CYS A 94 -11.74 6.52 0.12
N LYS A 95 -11.79 5.20 0.03
CA LYS A 95 -10.86 4.26 0.65
C LYS A 95 -10.06 3.55 -0.43
N PHE A 96 -8.74 3.70 -0.41
CA PHE A 96 -7.86 2.97 -1.31
C PHE A 96 -7.78 1.49 -0.92
N VAL A 97 -7.70 0.65 -1.93
CA VAL A 97 -7.60 -0.81 -1.82
C VAL A 97 -6.55 -1.31 -2.82
N THR A 98 -5.56 -2.06 -2.34
CA THR A 98 -4.47 -2.60 -3.17
C THR A 98 -4.18 -4.05 -2.82
N TRP A 99 -3.57 -4.80 -3.72
CA TRP A 99 -3.03 -6.12 -3.41
C TRP A 99 -1.62 -6.02 -2.84
N GLY A 100 -1.52 -5.72 -1.53
CA GLY A 100 -0.28 -5.39 -0.84
C GLY A 100 -0.13 -3.88 -0.61
N SER A 101 1.05 -3.44 -0.17
CA SER A 101 1.26 -2.05 0.28
C SER A 101 2.15 -1.23 -0.65
N LEU A 102 2.65 -1.81 -1.74
CA LEU A 102 3.66 -1.14 -2.57
C LEU A 102 3.07 -0.05 -3.46
N ASP A 103 1.88 -0.27 -4.01
CA ASP A 103 1.27 0.64 -4.99
C ASP A 103 1.08 2.06 -4.45
N LEU A 104 0.50 2.20 -3.26
CA LEU A 104 0.34 3.50 -2.61
C LEU A 104 1.67 4.20 -2.34
N ASN A 105 2.68 3.44 -1.93
CA ASN A 105 4.01 3.99 -1.66
C ASN A 105 4.69 4.46 -2.95
N GLU A 106 4.64 3.64 -4.02
CA GLU A 106 5.25 4.02 -5.30
C GLU A 106 4.48 5.13 -6.00
N LEU A 107 3.14 5.20 -5.88
CA LEU A 107 2.35 6.33 -6.36
C LEU A 107 2.86 7.64 -5.75
N GLN A 108 2.96 7.70 -4.43
CA GLN A 108 3.42 8.89 -3.71
C GLN A 108 4.90 9.21 -4.01
N ARG A 109 5.76 8.19 -4.11
CA ARG A 109 7.17 8.38 -4.48
C ARG A 109 7.32 8.99 -5.88
N ASN A 110 6.54 8.54 -6.85
CA ASN A 110 6.52 9.13 -8.18
C ASN A 110 5.98 10.56 -8.14
N MET A 111 4.94 10.84 -7.35
CA MET A 111 4.44 12.20 -7.15
C MET A 111 5.51 13.12 -6.58
N ASP A 112 6.24 12.70 -5.55
CA ASP A 112 7.35 13.47 -4.97
C ASP A 112 8.47 13.71 -5.97
N TYR A 113 8.85 12.69 -6.73
CA TYR A 113 9.88 12.82 -7.75
C TYR A 113 9.52 13.87 -8.81
N TYR A 114 8.29 13.84 -9.30
CA TYR A 114 7.77 14.76 -10.29
C TYR A 114 7.25 16.09 -9.70
N ARG A 115 7.44 16.32 -8.39
CA ARG A 115 7.02 17.51 -7.65
C ARG A 115 5.53 17.81 -7.79
N ILE A 116 4.71 16.78 -7.73
CA ILE A 116 3.27 16.89 -7.74
C ILE A 116 2.80 17.01 -6.28
N ASN A 117 1.94 17.99 -6.02
CA ASN A 117 1.34 18.10 -4.69
C ASN A 117 0.57 16.81 -4.35
N ASN A 118 0.83 16.27 -3.17
CA ASN A 118 0.15 15.08 -2.67
C ASN A 118 -1.08 15.48 -1.86
N PRO A 119 -2.30 15.33 -2.39
CA PRO A 119 -3.54 15.69 -1.69
C PRO A 119 -4.04 14.59 -0.75
N LEU A 120 -3.38 13.42 -0.72
CA LEU A 120 -3.83 12.31 0.10
C LEU A 120 -3.81 12.68 1.58
N PRO A 121 -4.79 12.23 2.39
CA PRO A 121 -4.90 12.59 3.81
C PRO A 121 -3.70 12.10 4.61
N TYR A 122 -3.49 12.69 5.77
CA TYR A 122 -2.52 12.23 6.74
C TYR A 122 -3.18 12.08 8.12
N PRO A 123 -3.05 10.95 8.80
CA PRO A 123 -2.50 9.68 8.29
C PRO A 123 -3.41 9.05 7.21
N LEU A 124 -2.79 8.34 6.26
CA LEU A 124 -3.52 7.61 5.24
C LEU A 124 -3.74 6.16 5.68
N PHE A 125 -5.00 5.76 5.77
CA PHE A 125 -5.43 4.39 6.04
C PHE A 125 -6.03 3.77 4.78
N PHE A 126 -5.63 2.54 4.48
CA PHE A 126 -6.07 1.83 3.28
C PHE A 126 -6.30 0.34 3.55
N TYR A 127 -6.91 -0.35 2.62
CA TYR A 127 -7.07 -1.79 2.66
C TYR A 127 -5.96 -2.48 1.86
N ASP A 128 -5.02 -3.10 2.58
CA ASP A 128 -4.10 -4.08 2.04
C ASP A 128 -4.85 -5.40 1.93
N LEU A 129 -5.43 -5.66 0.75
CA LEU A 129 -6.33 -6.78 0.55
C LEU A 129 -5.60 -8.13 0.64
N GLN A 130 -4.31 -8.18 0.30
CA GLN A 130 -3.46 -9.36 0.47
C GLN A 130 -3.37 -9.76 1.95
N LYS A 131 -3.15 -8.78 2.83
CA LYS A 131 -3.13 -9.00 4.29
C LYS A 131 -4.51 -9.43 4.80
N MET A 132 -5.57 -8.74 4.37
CA MET A 132 -6.94 -9.04 4.79
C MET A 132 -7.36 -10.43 4.31
N PHE A 133 -6.96 -10.84 3.11
CA PHE A 133 -7.17 -12.18 2.58
C PHE A 133 -6.50 -13.24 3.47
N SER A 134 -5.23 -13.04 3.82
CA SER A 134 -4.50 -13.96 4.71
C SER A 134 -5.15 -14.07 6.09
N LEU A 135 -5.70 -12.98 6.64
CA LEU A 135 -6.42 -12.98 7.91
C LEU A 135 -7.72 -13.79 7.86
N LEU A 136 -8.40 -13.85 6.70
CA LEU A 136 -9.66 -14.59 6.54
C LEU A 136 -9.46 -16.07 6.22
N TYR A 137 -8.48 -16.37 5.39
CA TYR A 137 -8.38 -17.69 4.73
C TYR A 137 -7.11 -18.46 5.09
N ASP A 138 -6.20 -17.86 5.89
CA ASP A 138 -4.94 -18.49 6.26
C ASP A 138 -4.46 -18.02 7.66
N ASP A 139 -3.17 -17.98 7.91
CA ASP A 139 -2.53 -17.70 9.20
C ASP A 139 -2.39 -16.19 9.54
N GLY A 140 -2.79 -15.29 8.66
CA GLY A 140 -2.64 -13.84 8.79
C GLY A 140 -1.20 -13.33 8.60
N LYS A 141 -0.26 -14.19 8.17
CA LYS A 141 1.17 -13.87 7.97
C LYS A 141 1.63 -14.14 6.55
N SER A 142 1.06 -15.17 5.92
CA SER A 142 1.38 -15.57 4.56
C SER A 142 1.00 -14.48 3.56
N ARG A 143 1.88 -14.24 2.58
CA ARG A 143 1.59 -13.33 1.48
C ARG A 143 1.18 -14.16 0.26
N TRP A 144 -0.11 -14.19 0.01
CA TRP A 144 -0.66 -14.87 -1.15
C TRP A 144 -0.42 -14.06 -2.43
N SER A 145 -0.10 -14.73 -3.54
CA SER A 145 -0.18 -14.06 -4.84
C SER A 145 -1.64 -13.76 -5.19
N LEU A 146 -1.88 -12.74 -6.01
CA LEU A 146 -3.24 -12.44 -6.49
C LEU A 146 -3.81 -13.62 -7.27
N GLU A 147 -2.98 -14.27 -8.11
CA GLU A 147 -3.36 -15.43 -8.89
C GLU A 147 -3.82 -16.61 -8.00
N ASP A 148 -3.10 -16.90 -6.92
CA ASP A 148 -3.47 -17.97 -6.00
C ASP A 148 -4.78 -17.65 -5.22
N ALA A 149 -4.98 -16.38 -4.84
CA ALA A 149 -6.21 -15.94 -4.20
C ALA A 149 -7.42 -16.03 -5.14
N VAL A 150 -7.26 -15.66 -6.40
CA VAL A 150 -8.26 -15.79 -7.47
C VAL A 150 -8.64 -17.26 -7.66
N LYS A 151 -7.64 -18.16 -7.74
CA LYS A 151 -7.87 -19.62 -7.82
C LYS A 151 -8.60 -20.17 -6.59
N TYR A 152 -8.14 -19.77 -5.40
CA TYR A 152 -8.72 -20.21 -4.13
C TYR A 152 -10.21 -19.86 -4.03
N LEU A 153 -10.60 -18.66 -4.43
CA LEU A 153 -11.99 -18.20 -4.42
C LEU A 153 -12.81 -18.70 -5.61
N GLY A 154 -12.24 -19.47 -6.53
CA GLY A 154 -12.91 -19.95 -7.74
C GLY A 154 -13.39 -18.81 -8.64
N ILE A 155 -12.60 -17.75 -8.77
CA ILE A 155 -12.86 -16.64 -9.70
C ILE A 155 -12.38 -17.07 -11.09
N PRO A 156 -13.23 -16.96 -12.16
CA PRO A 156 -12.82 -17.30 -13.51
C PRO A 156 -11.65 -16.46 -13.99
N GLN A 157 -10.58 -17.10 -14.46
CA GLN A 157 -9.40 -16.44 -15.02
C GLN A 157 -9.60 -16.18 -16.50
N SER A 158 -10.30 -15.09 -16.84
CA SER A 158 -10.61 -14.69 -18.21
C SER A 158 -9.65 -13.66 -18.81
N LEU A 159 -8.84 -13.01 -17.97
CA LEU A 159 -7.86 -11.99 -18.33
C LEU A 159 -6.45 -12.47 -17.96
N PRO A 160 -5.41 -12.02 -18.66
CA PRO A 160 -4.03 -12.27 -18.24
C PRO A 160 -3.74 -11.51 -16.95
N PHE A 161 -2.70 -11.95 -16.20
CA PHE A 161 -2.11 -11.18 -15.12
C PHE A 161 -1.01 -10.24 -15.67
N HIS A 162 -0.54 -9.32 -14.80
CA HIS A 162 0.54 -8.37 -15.08
C HIS A 162 0.17 -7.26 -16.09
N ARG A 163 -1.08 -6.82 -15.99
CA ARG A 163 -1.53 -5.52 -16.50
C ARG A 163 -2.33 -4.85 -15.39
N ALA A 164 -2.03 -3.60 -15.12
CA ALA A 164 -2.63 -2.90 -13.99
C ALA A 164 -4.16 -2.96 -13.98
N MET A 165 -4.82 -2.86 -15.14
CA MET A 165 -6.27 -2.95 -15.21
C MET A 165 -6.80 -4.37 -14.95
N ASP A 166 -6.10 -5.40 -15.44
CA ASP A 166 -6.50 -6.80 -15.28
C ASP A 166 -6.30 -7.25 -13.82
N ASP A 167 -5.18 -6.88 -13.18
CA ASP A 167 -4.90 -7.17 -11.78
C ASP A 167 -5.84 -6.39 -10.86
N THR A 168 -6.19 -5.15 -11.20
CA THR A 168 -7.25 -4.39 -10.51
C THR A 168 -8.60 -5.10 -10.60
N PHE A 169 -8.97 -5.62 -11.78
CA PHE A 169 -10.21 -6.37 -11.95
C PHE A 169 -10.25 -7.60 -11.03
N TYR A 170 -9.17 -8.37 -10.98
CA TYR A 170 -9.09 -9.52 -10.07
C TYR A 170 -9.10 -9.12 -8.60
N THR A 171 -8.40 -8.05 -8.23
CA THR A 171 -8.39 -7.53 -6.86
C THR A 171 -9.79 -7.08 -6.44
N ALA A 172 -10.54 -6.41 -7.31
CA ALA A 172 -11.93 -6.02 -7.06
C ALA A 172 -12.84 -7.26 -6.92
N ALA A 173 -12.68 -8.27 -7.79
CA ALA A 173 -13.43 -9.50 -7.72
C ALA A 173 -13.15 -10.31 -6.44
N VAL A 174 -11.89 -10.33 -5.98
CA VAL A 174 -11.52 -10.91 -4.69
C VAL A 174 -12.21 -10.16 -3.57
N MET A 175 -12.15 -8.82 -3.54
CA MET A 175 -12.80 -7.99 -2.52
C MET A 175 -14.31 -8.21 -2.46
N GLN A 176 -14.97 -8.39 -3.62
CA GLN A 176 -16.41 -8.66 -3.70
C GLN A 176 -16.80 -10.01 -3.09
N LYS A 177 -15.94 -11.02 -3.21
CA LYS A 177 -16.16 -12.37 -2.67
C LYS A 177 -15.76 -12.53 -1.20
N MET A 178 -14.92 -11.65 -0.68
CA MET A 178 -14.47 -11.71 0.71
C MET A 178 -15.58 -11.29 1.69
N ASP A 179 -15.59 -11.89 2.89
CA ASP A 179 -16.33 -11.37 4.04
C ASP A 179 -15.61 -10.12 4.59
N LEU A 180 -15.77 -9.02 3.86
CA LEU A 180 -15.13 -7.75 4.21
C LEU A 180 -15.50 -7.26 5.62
N PRO A 181 -16.77 -7.36 6.10
CA PRO A 181 -17.14 -6.98 7.46
C PRO A 181 -16.29 -7.64 8.54
N ALA A 182 -15.88 -8.89 8.36
CA ALA A 182 -15.05 -9.62 9.32
C ALA A 182 -13.63 -9.05 9.46
N VAL A 183 -13.13 -8.34 8.44
CA VAL A 183 -11.74 -7.84 8.39
C VAL A 183 -11.61 -6.34 8.13
N CYS A 184 -12.69 -5.60 7.89
CA CYS A 184 -12.63 -4.16 7.59
C CYS A 184 -11.98 -3.32 8.73
N GLY A 185 -11.96 -3.83 9.96
CA GLY A 185 -11.24 -3.22 11.07
C GLY A 185 -9.70 -3.32 10.98
N TYR A 186 -9.16 -4.20 10.12
CA TYR A 186 -7.71 -4.42 9.98
C TYR A 186 -7.10 -3.54 8.88
N GLU A 187 -7.38 -2.25 8.91
CA GLU A 187 -6.77 -1.28 8.02
C GLU A 187 -5.25 -1.29 8.10
N SER A 188 -4.60 -1.01 6.99
CA SER A 188 -3.17 -0.73 6.97
C SER A 188 -2.93 0.77 7.03
N ILE A 189 -1.78 1.14 7.61
CA ILE A 189 -1.30 2.53 7.67
C ILE A 189 -0.30 2.69 6.54
N ASP A 190 -0.45 3.71 5.73
CA ASP A 190 0.57 4.08 4.76
C ASP A 190 1.77 4.71 5.47
N TYR A 191 2.98 4.29 5.09
CA TYR A 191 4.22 4.74 5.70
C TYR A 191 5.08 5.61 4.77
N HIS A 192 4.53 6.09 3.65
CA HIS A 192 5.25 6.99 2.77
C HIS A 192 5.58 8.30 3.48
N ARG A 193 4.59 8.86 4.18
CA ARG A 193 4.78 10.00 5.07
C ARG A 193 4.78 9.53 6.52
N LEU A 194 5.94 9.62 7.17
CA LEU A 194 6.07 9.33 8.59
C LEU A 194 5.84 10.60 9.42
N PRO A 195 5.33 10.47 10.67
CA PRO A 195 5.21 11.59 11.60
C PRO A 195 6.53 12.32 11.76
N GLN A 196 6.52 13.65 11.75
CA GLN A 196 7.71 14.48 12.00
C GLN A 196 7.63 15.18 13.36
N THR A 197 6.42 15.39 13.86
CA THR A 197 6.14 16.05 15.13
C THR A 197 5.33 15.14 16.05
N LYS A 198 5.26 15.50 17.33
CA LYS A 198 4.45 14.77 18.31
C LYS A 198 2.97 14.77 17.98
N GLN A 199 2.46 15.82 17.36
CA GLN A 199 1.06 15.96 16.96
C GLN A 199 0.68 15.06 15.79
N GLU A 200 1.68 14.68 14.99
CA GLU A 200 1.52 13.78 13.85
C GLU A 200 1.66 12.31 14.20
N GLU A 201 2.07 12.00 15.45
CA GLU A 201 2.19 10.60 15.87
C GLU A 201 0.87 9.84 15.71
N ILE A 202 0.95 8.66 15.11
CA ILE A 202 -0.24 7.87 14.77
C ILE A 202 -0.49 6.86 15.90
N PHE A 203 -1.70 6.90 16.44
CA PHE A 203 -2.19 5.88 17.36
C PHE A 203 -3.49 5.31 16.78
N ARG A 204 -3.48 4.02 16.47
CA ARG A 204 -4.65 3.33 15.91
C ARG A 204 -4.94 2.07 16.70
N ASP A 205 -6.16 1.99 17.22
CA ASP A 205 -6.72 0.81 17.85
C ASP A 205 -7.49 -0.01 16.81
N PHE A 206 -7.13 -1.28 16.67
CA PHE A 206 -7.75 -2.23 15.75
C PHE A 206 -8.64 -3.25 16.49
N ASN A 207 -9.06 -2.98 17.70
CA ASN A 207 -9.83 -3.83 18.61
C ASN A 207 -9.07 -5.07 19.13
N THR A 208 -8.28 -5.72 18.30
CA THR A 208 -7.48 -6.91 18.64
C THR A 208 -6.02 -6.58 18.95
N TYR A 209 -5.54 -5.46 18.43
CA TYR A 209 -4.20 -4.92 18.69
C TYR A 209 -4.19 -3.41 18.44
N THR A 210 -3.14 -2.76 18.88
CA THR A 210 -2.96 -1.31 18.70
C THR A 210 -1.64 -1.05 17.97
N LYS A 211 -1.63 -0.13 17.03
CA LYS A 211 -0.39 0.39 16.42
C LYS A 211 -0.12 1.81 16.88
N TYR A 212 1.15 2.06 17.17
CA TYR A 212 1.67 3.39 17.41
C TYR A 212 2.86 3.65 16.51
N VAL A 213 2.84 4.77 15.79
CA VAL A 213 3.95 5.23 14.94
C VAL A 213 4.43 6.57 15.48
N SER A 214 5.64 6.59 16.00
CA SER A 214 6.24 7.79 16.58
C SER A 214 6.85 8.70 15.53
N ARG A 215 7.07 9.96 15.92
CA ARG A 215 8.04 10.83 15.26
C ARG A 215 9.46 10.23 15.34
N PRO A 216 10.41 10.72 14.54
CA PRO A 216 11.81 10.30 14.68
C PRO A 216 12.41 10.77 16.00
N PHE A 217 13.30 9.96 16.56
CA PHE A 217 14.12 10.27 17.72
C PHE A 217 15.58 10.32 17.30
N ALA A 218 16.40 11.11 18.01
CA ALA A 218 17.83 11.22 17.72
C ALA A 218 18.57 9.91 18.00
N SER A 219 18.08 9.08 18.93
CA SER A 219 18.64 7.78 19.26
C SER A 219 17.58 6.79 19.71
N LYS A 220 17.94 5.50 19.70
CA LYS A 220 17.12 4.43 20.25
C LYS A 220 16.88 4.61 21.75
N GLU A 221 17.88 5.08 22.48
CA GLU A 221 17.83 5.32 23.93
C GLU A 221 16.83 6.43 24.24
N GLU A 222 16.79 7.49 23.43
CA GLU A 222 15.80 8.55 23.55
C GLU A 222 14.39 8.00 23.31
N ALA A 223 14.18 7.24 22.25
CA ALA A 223 12.89 6.60 21.97
C ALA A 223 12.45 5.70 23.13
N MET A 224 13.38 4.93 23.70
CA MET A 224 13.12 4.04 24.84
C MET A 224 12.87 4.78 26.16
N SER A 225 13.21 6.05 26.26
CA SER A 225 12.93 6.90 27.44
C SER A 225 11.67 7.77 27.27
N ASP A 226 11.11 7.85 26.07
CA ASP A 226 9.91 8.64 25.80
C ASP A 226 8.70 8.08 26.54
N LYS A 227 8.00 8.94 27.29
CA LYS A 227 6.86 8.53 28.12
C LYS A 227 5.70 7.96 27.32
N THR A 228 5.48 8.44 26.10
CA THR A 228 4.41 7.95 25.21
C THR A 228 4.74 6.55 24.72
N VAL A 229 5.97 6.33 24.25
CA VAL A 229 6.46 5.00 23.83
C VAL A 229 6.41 4.00 24.99
N LEU A 230 6.69 4.47 26.22
CA LEU A 230 6.67 3.64 27.43
C LEU A 230 5.27 3.38 27.98
N SER A 231 4.30 4.27 27.72
CA SER A 231 2.94 4.20 28.27
C SER A 231 1.91 3.59 27.32
N LEU A 232 2.36 2.95 26.24
CA LEU A 232 1.46 2.28 25.31
C LEU A 232 0.51 1.32 26.02
N ARG A 233 -0.77 1.39 25.62
CA ARG A 233 -1.84 0.57 26.18
C ARG A 233 -2.43 -0.33 25.11
N CYS A 234 -2.87 -1.50 25.52
CA CYS A 234 -3.69 -2.36 24.67
C CYS A 234 -5.09 -1.73 24.47
N CYS A 235 -5.80 -2.17 23.45
CA CYS A 235 -7.21 -1.85 23.20
C CYS A 235 -8.12 -2.07 24.43
N CYS A 236 -7.78 -3.00 25.31
CA CYS A 236 -8.49 -3.21 26.59
C CYS A 236 -8.14 -2.20 27.68
N SER A 237 -7.34 -1.19 27.38
CA SER A 237 -6.84 -0.16 28.32
C SER A 237 -6.05 -0.70 29.53
N LEU A 238 -5.77 -1.99 29.59
CA LEU A 238 -4.92 -2.57 30.62
C LEU A 238 -3.47 -2.15 30.39
N PRO A 239 -2.69 -1.93 31.49
CA PRO A 239 -1.26 -1.67 31.36
C PRO A 239 -0.58 -2.85 30.66
N VAL A 240 0.21 -2.55 29.64
CA VAL A 240 0.97 -3.56 28.92
C VAL A 240 2.25 -3.88 29.68
N LEU A 241 2.54 -5.16 29.84
CA LEU A 241 3.82 -5.60 30.36
C LEU A 241 4.85 -5.56 29.24
N LYS A 242 5.91 -4.76 29.44
CA LYS A 242 6.97 -4.63 28.47
C LYS A 242 7.78 -5.91 28.36
N ARG A 243 7.62 -6.63 27.25
CA ARG A 243 8.68 -7.49 26.72
C ARG A 243 9.13 -6.89 25.41
N ILE A 244 9.68 -5.69 25.48
CA ILE A 244 10.11 -4.97 24.29
C ILE A 244 11.44 -5.57 23.86
N ARG A 245 11.44 -6.38 22.81
CA ARG A 245 12.61 -6.54 21.96
C ARG A 245 12.53 -5.48 20.89
N TRP A 246 13.24 -4.39 21.09
CA TRP A 246 13.50 -3.47 20.01
C TRP A 246 14.38 -4.17 18.98
N PHE A 247 13.88 -4.30 17.76
CA PHE A 247 14.64 -4.83 16.63
C PHE A 247 14.63 -3.83 15.48
N SER A 248 15.73 -3.79 14.73
CA SER A 248 15.84 -2.92 13.58
C SER A 248 15.06 -3.50 12.39
N ALA A 249 14.25 -2.68 11.76
CA ALA A 249 13.61 -3.00 10.48
C ALA A 249 14.45 -2.52 9.27
N GLY A 250 15.68 -2.07 9.49
CA GLY A 250 16.53 -1.38 8.50
C GLY A 250 16.29 0.13 8.48
N THR A 251 17.17 0.87 7.79
CA THR A 251 17.00 2.33 7.54
C THR A 251 16.70 3.22 8.76
N GLY A 252 17.21 2.85 9.96
CA GLY A 252 16.97 3.64 11.18
C GLY A 252 15.61 3.44 11.84
N THR A 253 14.75 2.57 11.31
CA THR A 253 13.46 2.23 11.90
C THR A 253 13.61 1.08 12.89
N TYR A 254 12.96 1.21 14.05
CA TYR A 254 12.92 0.19 15.08
C TYR A 254 11.47 -0.20 15.37
N LEU A 255 11.25 -1.48 15.52
CA LEU A 255 9.98 -2.06 15.91
C LEU A 255 10.11 -2.66 17.31
N ALA A 256 9.04 -2.58 18.08
CA ALA A 256 8.93 -3.23 19.39
C ALA A 256 7.61 -3.96 19.46
N LEU A 257 7.65 -5.14 20.07
CA LEU A 257 6.47 -5.93 20.36
C LEU A 257 6.12 -5.76 21.85
N ILE A 258 4.86 -5.53 22.15
CA ILE A 258 4.35 -5.34 23.48
C ILE A 258 3.44 -6.51 23.84
N GLN A 259 3.41 -6.90 25.09
CA GLN A 259 2.53 -7.95 25.57
C GLN A 259 1.44 -7.39 26.48
N CYS A 260 0.19 -7.64 26.11
CA CYS A 260 -0.97 -7.46 26.98
C CYS A 260 -1.23 -8.74 27.79
N PRO A 261 -1.50 -8.64 29.10
CA PRO A 261 -1.84 -9.81 29.92
C PRO A 261 -3.08 -10.56 29.42
N ARG A 262 -4.02 -9.84 28.78
CA ARG A 262 -5.29 -10.39 28.29
C ARG A 262 -5.22 -10.83 26.83
N HIS A 263 -4.53 -10.06 25.96
CA HIS A 263 -4.55 -10.29 24.51
C HIS A 263 -3.24 -10.87 23.95
N GLY A 264 -2.25 -11.13 24.80
CA GLY A 264 -0.98 -11.68 24.38
C GLY A 264 -0.06 -10.66 23.70
N TYR A 265 0.70 -11.09 22.71
CA TYR A 265 1.62 -10.21 21.98
C TYR A 265 0.86 -9.32 21.00
N ILE A 266 1.23 -8.03 21.02
CA ILE A 266 0.66 -7.01 20.18
C ILE A 266 1.77 -6.32 19.42
#